data_fe77d319c39e2985eb7849a867f0303a
#
_entry.id   fe77d319c39e2985eb7849a867f0303a
#
_cell.length_a   1.000
_cell.length_b   1.000
_cell.length_c   1.000
_cell.angle_alpha   90.00
_cell.angle_beta   90.00
_cell.angle_gamma   90.00
#
_symmetry.space_group_name_H-M   'P 1'
#
loop_
_entity.id
_entity.type
_entity.pdbx_description
1 polymer ?
#
loop_
_entity_poly.entity_id
_entity_poly.type
_entity_poly.pdbx_seq_one_letter_code
_entity_poly.pdbx_strand_id
1 'polypeptide(L)'
;MRFLAMVLLLLFGCSTGFAFQNEPDGFQGLKLNSSFEEVKSSELLCDKYYAGDEKEVDAYDLDLDLSNEYSVRLDEYYFDLDEQIQSLHGVPFKVLYANFYKDKLYSVIVCLGQSVVRTEDDKKLNMFYFRELQRNFTELYGSPTSTYPEQLEANDSYTRLQWEGDKAIISLRWIHDFPQLTITSVPLKNEIRDDICKQASTEVN
;
A
#
# COMPACT_ATOMS: atom_id res chain seq x y z
N MET A 1 -11.84 31.42 38.32
CA MET A 1 -12.62 30.44 37.51
C MET A 1 -12.47 30.60 35.99
N ARG A 2 -12.17 31.76 35.43
CA ARG A 2 -12.00 31.92 33.96
C ARG A 2 -10.69 31.32 33.38
N PHE A 3 -9.64 31.24 34.18
CA PHE A 3 -8.36 30.65 33.76
C PHE A 3 -8.37 29.12 33.63
N LEU A 4 -9.16 28.44 34.49
CA LEU A 4 -9.27 26.97 34.48
C LEU A 4 -10.02 26.45 33.21
N ALA A 5 -11.00 27.23 32.74
CA ALA A 5 -11.79 26.88 31.56
C ALA A 5 -10.94 27.01 30.27
N MET A 6 -9.97 27.95 30.23
CA MET A 6 -9.10 28.16 29.08
C MET A 6 -8.02 27.06 28.96
N VAL A 7 -7.53 26.53 30.08
CA VAL A 7 -6.59 25.39 30.09
C VAL A 7 -7.29 24.08 29.70
N LEU A 8 -8.55 23.89 30.10
CA LEU A 8 -9.33 22.70 29.68
C LEU A 8 -9.64 22.71 28.16
N LEU A 9 -9.88 23.89 27.56
CA LEU A 9 -10.12 24.00 26.11
C LEU A 9 -8.86 23.71 25.29
N LEU A 10 -7.66 23.96 25.83
CA LEU A 10 -6.39 23.63 25.18
C LEU A 10 -6.05 22.12 25.26
N LEU A 11 -6.61 21.39 26.22
CA LEU A 11 -6.41 19.95 26.36
C LEU A 11 -7.35 19.10 25.49
N PHE A 12 -8.49 19.65 25.04
CA PHE A 12 -9.43 18.96 24.15
C PHE A 12 -9.23 19.29 22.66
N GLY A 13 -8.28 20.16 22.32
CA GLY A 13 -8.04 20.62 20.95
C GLY A 13 -7.06 19.80 20.11
N CYS A 14 -6.51 18.70 20.62
CA CYS A 14 -5.52 17.87 19.90
C CYS A 14 -5.88 16.40 19.85
N SER A 15 -7.09 16.09 19.38
CA SER A 15 -7.30 14.80 18.72
C SER A 15 -7.15 15.00 17.20
N THR A 16 -6.02 15.52 16.75
CA THR A 16 -5.59 15.34 15.37
C THR A 16 -5.24 13.88 15.25
N GLY A 17 -6.02 13.14 14.47
CA GLY A 17 -5.59 11.83 13.99
C GLY A 17 -4.14 11.99 13.52
N PHE A 18 -3.26 11.12 13.96
CA PHE A 18 -1.85 11.15 13.55
C PHE A 18 -1.77 10.67 12.10
N ALA A 19 -2.12 11.55 11.15
CA ALA A 19 -1.63 11.39 9.78
C ALA A 19 -0.11 11.42 9.86
N PHE A 20 0.58 10.44 9.28
CA PHE A 20 2.04 10.45 9.25
C PHE A 20 2.54 11.66 8.45
N GLN A 21 3.75 12.15 8.78
CA GLN A 21 4.32 13.32 8.10
C GLN A 21 4.51 13.05 6.61
N ASN A 22 4.27 14.07 5.77
CA ASN A 22 4.49 14.02 4.32
C ASN A 22 3.73 12.87 3.61
N GLU A 23 2.49 12.65 3.99
CA GLU A 23 1.62 11.63 3.38
C GLU A 23 1.66 11.71 1.84
N PRO A 24 2.03 10.61 1.12
CA PRO A 24 2.14 10.66 -0.33
C PRO A 24 0.76 10.68 -0.99
N ASP A 25 0.67 11.32 -2.14
CA ASP A 25 -0.51 11.28 -3.02
C ASP A 25 -0.43 10.14 -4.06
N GLY A 26 0.64 9.34 -4.03
CA GLY A 26 0.88 8.23 -4.94
C GLY A 26 2.32 7.72 -4.93
N PHE A 27 2.77 7.18 -6.06
CA PHE A 27 4.10 6.58 -6.23
C PHE A 27 4.79 7.11 -7.49
N GLN A 28 5.91 7.82 -7.36
CA GLN A 28 6.75 8.30 -8.47
C GLN A 28 5.95 8.91 -9.64
N GLY A 29 5.01 9.81 -9.35
CA GLY A 29 4.16 10.47 -10.34
C GLY A 29 2.86 9.73 -10.67
N LEU A 30 2.69 8.47 -10.24
CA LEU A 30 1.41 7.77 -10.31
C LEU A 30 0.53 8.24 -9.16
N LYS A 31 -0.46 9.07 -9.45
CA LYS A 31 -1.34 9.61 -8.40
C LYS A 31 -2.48 8.65 -8.07
N LEU A 32 -2.71 8.41 -6.79
CA LEU A 32 -3.89 7.68 -6.34
C LEU A 32 -5.17 8.38 -6.82
N ASN A 33 -6.19 7.61 -7.13
CA ASN A 33 -7.48 8.05 -7.70
C ASN A 33 -7.42 8.56 -9.16
N SER A 34 -6.27 8.53 -9.84
CA SER A 34 -6.18 8.79 -11.29
C SER A 34 -6.80 7.65 -12.10
N SER A 35 -7.26 7.95 -13.31
CA SER A 35 -7.74 6.94 -14.26
C SER A 35 -6.60 6.08 -14.81
N PHE A 36 -6.95 4.93 -15.42
CA PHE A 36 -5.97 4.07 -16.07
C PHE A 36 -5.18 4.80 -17.17
N GLU A 37 -5.85 5.60 -18.00
CA GLU A 37 -5.19 6.33 -19.09
C GLU A 37 -4.21 7.41 -18.56
N GLU A 38 -4.53 8.07 -17.45
CA GLU A 38 -3.61 9.01 -16.80
C GLU A 38 -2.39 8.29 -16.25
N VAL A 39 -2.58 7.15 -15.59
CA VAL A 39 -1.50 6.32 -15.02
C VAL A 39 -0.62 5.77 -16.13
N LYS A 40 -1.19 5.20 -17.20
CA LYS A 40 -0.48 4.64 -18.34
C LYS A 40 0.34 5.70 -19.08
N SER A 41 -0.15 6.93 -19.17
CA SER A 41 0.56 8.04 -19.84
C SER A 41 1.61 8.73 -18.97
N SER A 42 1.79 8.28 -17.71
CA SER A 42 2.82 8.82 -16.82
C SER A 42 4.23 8.59 -17.36
N GLU A 43 5.19 9.43 -16.97
CA GLU A 43 6.59 9.30 -17.36
C GLU A 43 7.18 7.91 -16.97
N LEU A 44 6.74 7.36 -15.85
CA LEU A 44 7.20 6.04 -15.36
C LEU A 44 6.73 4.89 -16.25
N LEU A 45 5.49 4.94 -16.78
CA LEU A 45 4.81 3.81 -17.44
C LEU A 45 4.61 4.01 -18.97
N CYS A 46 4.86 5.22 -19.47
CA CYS A 46 4.73 5.50 -20.91
C CYS A 46 5.58 4.52 -21.72
N ASP A 47 4.95 3.90 -22.73
CA ASP A 47 5.56 2.93 -23.63
C ASP A 47 6.09 1.63 -22.97
N LYS A 48 5.72 1.36 -21.70
CA LYS A 48 6.08 0.09 -21.06
C LYS A 48 5.10 -1.01 -21.43
N TYR A 49 5.63 -2.24 -21.47
CA TYR A 49 4.79 -3.42 -21.61
C TYR A 49 3.90 -3.55 -20.38
N TYR A 50 2.63 -3.85 -20.61
CA TYR A 50 1.69 -4.17 -19.54
C TYR A 50 0.75 -5.33 -19.94
N ALA A 51 0.28 -6.05 -18.95
CA ALA A 51 -0.77 -7.04 -19.09
C ALA A 51 -1.83 -6.78 -18.00
N GLY A 52 -3.09 -6.91 -18.35
CA GLY A 52 -4.21 -6.72 -17.42
C GLY A 52 -4.82 -8.05 -17.01
N ASP A 53 -5.30 -8.13 -15.77
CA ASP A 53 -6.06 -9.23 -15.20
C ASP A 53 -7.14 -8.68 -14.26
N GLU A 54 -8.07 -9.53 -13.84
CA GLU A 54 -9.08 -9.20 -12.82
C GLU A 54 -8.63 -9.81 -11.48
N LYS A 55 -8.75 -9.02 -10.40
CA LYS A 55 -8.48 -9.44 -9.04
C LYS A 55 -9.70 -9.22 -8.16
N GLU A 56 -10.06 -10.21 -7.38
CA GLU A 56 -11.08 -10.05 -6.36
C GLU A 56 -10.46 -9.55 -5.04
N VAL A 57 -11.19 -8.65 -4.37
CA VAL A 57 -10.91 -8.21 -3.01
C VAL A 57 -12.16 -8.50 -2.19
N ASP A 58 -12.02 -9.33 -1.20
CA ASP A 58 -13.13 -9.76 -0.34
C ASP A 58 -13.15 -9.03 1.01
N ALA A 59 -14.12 -9.41 1.84
CA ALA A 59 -14.29 -8.84 3.17
C ALA A 59 -13.07 -9.09 4.07
N TYR A 60 -12.40 -10.24 3.93
CA TYR A 60 -11.21 -10.60 4.71
C TYR A 60 -10.02 -9.70 4.37
N ASP A 61 -9.81 -9.36 3.09
CA ASP A 61 -8.75 -8.47 2.65
C ASP A 61 -8.85 -7.05 3.26
N LEU A 62 -10.05 -6.69 3.72
CA LEU A 62 -10.37 -5.38 4.31
C LEU A 62 -10.58 -5.43 5.83
N ASP A 63 -10.27 -6.56 6.49
CA ASP A 63 -10.49 -6.78 7.91
C ASP A 63 -11.96 -6.56 8.34
N LEU A 64 -12.92 -6.99 7.51
CA LEU A 64 -14.35 -6.94 7.80
C LEU A 64 -14.82 -8.26 8.41
N ASP A 65 -15.63 -8.18 9.47
CA ASP A 65 -16.31 -9.34 10.07
C ASP A 65 -17.56 -9.74 9.25
N LEU A 66 -17.32 -10.16 8.02
CA LEU A 66 -18.33 -10.58 7.04
C LEU A 66 -17.87 -11.90 6.38
N SER A 67 -18.80 -12.60 5.71
CA SER A 67 -18.45 -13.74 4.89
C SER A 67 -17.60 -13.35 3.69
N ASN A 68 -16.62 -14.19 3.31
CA ASN A 68 -15.79 -14.01 2.11
C ASN A 68 -16.57 -14.12 0.78
N GLU A 69 -17.88 -14.43 0.84
CA GLU A 69 -18.77 -14.42 -0.32
C GLU A 69 -18.99 -13.03 -0.91
N TYR A 70 -18.75 -11.98 -0.08
CA TYR A 70 -18.89 -10.59 -0.51
C TYR A 70 -17.56 -10.05 -0.99
N SER A 71 -17.45 -9.76 -2.26
CA SER A 71 -16.24 -9.27 -2.90
C SER A 71 -16.53 -8.17 -3.92
N VAL A 72 -15.50 -7.41 -4.26
CA VAL A 72 -15.48 -6.50 -5.42
C VAL A 72 -14.35 -6.89 -6.35
N ARG A 73 -14.50 -6.55 -7.64
CA ARG A 73 -13.46 -6.74 -8.63
C ARG A 73 -12.62 -5.50 -8.78
N LEU A 74 -11.32 -5.70 -8.90
CA LEU A 74 -10.33 -4.73 -9.29
C LEU A 74 -9.77 -5.11 -10.66
N ASP A 75 -9.47 -4.12 -11.49
CA ASP A 75 -8.63 -4.32 -12.65
C ASP A 75 -7.17 -4.21 -12.19
N GLU A 76 -6.40 -5.29 -12.27
CA GLU A 76 -4.97 -5.32 -11.95
C GLU A 76 -4.14 -5.25 -13.22
N TYR A 77 -3.21 -4.32 -13.30
CA TYR A 77 -2.27 -4.21 -14.40
C TYR A 77 -0.84 -4.43 -13.91
N TYR A 78 -0.17 -5.37 -14.55
CA TYR A 78 1.25 -5.64 -14.39
C TYR A 78 2.03 -4.82 -15.40
N PHE A 79 3.05 -4.08 -14.96
CA PHE A 79 3.97 -3.33 -15.80
C PHE A 79 5.39 -3.87 -15.64
N ASP A 80 6.02 -4.21 -16.77
CA ASP A 80 7.43 -4.59 -16.83
C ASP A 80 8.29 -3.39 -17.23
N LEU A 81 9.21 -3.01 -16.33
CA LEU A 81 10.08 -1.86 -16.46
C LEU A 81 11.50 -2.23 -16.91
N ASP A 82 11.70 -3.44 -17.47
CA ASP A 82 12.99 -4.12 -17.65
C ASP A 82 14.06 -3.34 -18.40
N GLU A 83 13.72 -2.42 -19.29
CA GLU A 83 14.71 -1.69 -20.11
C GLU A 83 15.48 -0.63 -19.30
N GLN A 84 14.96 -0.18 -18.18
CA GLN A 84 15.64 0.75 -17.29
C GLN A 84 15.36 0.35 -15.84
N ILE A 85 16.40 -0.07 -15.13
CA ILE A 85 16.29 -0.34 -13.70
C ILE A 85 15.87 0.94 -13.00
N GLN A 86 14.63 0.97 -12.54
CA GLN A 86 14.13 2.04 -11.68
C GLN A 86 14.65 1.86 -10.25
N SER A 87 14.67 2.91 -9.48
CA SER A 87 15.07 2.80 -8.08
C SER A 87 14.21 3.67 -7.14
N LEU A 88 13.94 3.15 -5.96
CA LEU A 88 13.32 3.87 -4.86
C LEU A 88 14.34 3.94 -3.71
N HIS A 89 14.82 5.14 -3.39
CA HIS A 89 15.87 5.36 -2.39
C HIS A 89 17.12 4.46 -2.60
N GLY A 90 17.51 4.25 -3.87
CA GLY A 90 18.65 3.41 -4.23
C GLY A 90 18.36 1.90 -4.26
N VAL A 91 17.14 1.48 -3.92
CA VAL A 91 16.71 0.08 -4.04
C VAL A 91 16.10 -0.14 -5.41
N PRO A 92 16.65 -1.05 -6.24
CA PRO A 92 16.16 -1.27 -7.60
C PRO A 92 14.80 -1.95 -7.61
N PHE A 93 14.00 -1.68 -8.65
CA PHE A 93 12.79 -2.42 -8.97
C PHE A 93 12.55 -2.49 -10.48
N LYS A 94 11.84 -3.53 -10.91
CA LYS A 94 11.55 -3.79 -12.33
C LYS A 94 10.09 -4.02 -12.60
N VAL A 95 9.32 -4.37 -11.57
CA VAL A 95 7.94 -4.80 -11.67
C VAL A 95 7.07 -3.93 -10.79
N LEU A 96 5.98 -3.50 -11.37
CA LEU A 96 4.94 -2.73 -10.69
C LEU A 96 3.57 -3.31 -11.05
N TYR A 97 2.70 -3.45 -10.04
CA TYR A 97 1.28 -3.72 -10.23
C TYR A 97 0.48 -2.49 -9.87
N ALA A 98 -0.48 -2.13 -10.70
CA ALA A 98 -1.43 -1.06 -10.45
C ALA A 98 -2.83 -1.64 -10.42
N ASN A 99 -3.53 -1.48 -9.30
CA ASN A 99 -4.89 -1.97 -9.12
C ASN A 99 -5.87 -0.80 -9.23
N PHE A 100 -6.93 -0.98 -10.01
CA PHE A 100 -7.95 0.03 -10.25
C PHE A 100 -9.31 -0.46 -9.75
N TYR A 101 -10.03 0.43 -9.09
CA TYR A 101 -11.42 0.25 -8.71
C TYR A 101 -12.27 1.31 -9.40
N LYS A 102 -13.22 0.88 -10.24
CA LYS A 102 -14.08 1.80 -11.04
C LYS A 102 -13.25 2.82 -11.82
N ASP A 103 -12.21 2.34 -12.54
CA ASP A 103 -11.26 3.16 -13.32
C ASP A 103 -10.47 4.18 -12.49
N LYS A 104 -10.32 3.98 -11.18
CA LYS A 104 -9.51 4.84 -10.31
C LYS A 104 -8.38 4.05 -9.67
N LEU A 105 -7.16 4.55 -9.72
CA LEU A 105 -5.99 3.90 -9.12
C LEU A 105 -6.19 3.74 -7.61
N TYR A 106 -6.46 2.50 -7.23
CA TYR A 106 -6.67 2.09 -5.84
C TYR A 106 -5.35 1.86 -5.12
N SER A 107 -4.46 1.08 -5.72
CA SER A 107 -3.16 0.78 -5.11
C SER A 107 -2.07 0.54 -6.14
N VAL A 108 -0.83 0.82 -5.71
CA VAL A 108 0.40 0.48 -6.44
C VAL A 108 1.19 -0.49 -5.59
N ILE A 109 1.60 -1.62 -6.19
CA ILE A 109 2.44 -2.63 -5.56
C ILE A 109 3.76 -2.69 -6.31
N VAL A 110 4.88 -2.58 -5.60
CA VAL A 110 6.23 -2.58 -6.17
C VAL A 110 7.05 -3.70 -5.55
N CYS A 111 7.58 -4.57 -6.39
CA CYS A 111 8.54 -5.60 -5.98
C CYS A 111 9.95 -5.00 -6.02
N LEU A 112 10.57 -4.84 -4.87
CA LEU A 112 11.83 -4.14 -4.67
C LEU A 112 12.99 -5.12 -4.52
N GLY A 113 14.18 -4.73 -4.99
CA GLY A 113 15.37 -5.57 -4.92
C GLY A 113 15.40 -6.69 -5.97
N GLN A 114 15.96 -7.83 -5.59
CA GLN A 114 16.03 -9.03 -6.44
C GLN A 114 14.72 -9.81 -6.30
N SER A 115 13.82 -9.69 -7.27
CA SER A 115 12.53 -10.42 -7.28
C SER A 115 12.69 -11.92 -7.53
N VAL A 116 13.84 -12.36 -8.04
CA VAL A 116 14.18 -13.79 -8.20
C VAL A 116 15.36 -14.11 -7.28
N VAL A 117 15.07 -14.61 -6.09
CA VAL A 117 16.08 -15.02 -5.11
C VAL A 117 16.55 -16.44 -5.45
N ARG A 118 17.83 -16.58 -5.79
CA ARG A 118 18.47 -17.86 -6.16
C ARG A 118 19.53 -18.31 -5.17
N THR A 119 20.06 -17.39 -4.40
CA THR A 119 21.18 -17.62 -3.49
C THR A 119 20.94 -16.97 -2.13
N GLU A 120 21.66 -17.45 -1.10
CA GLU A 120 21.66 -16.81 0.22
C GLU A 120 22.21 -15.37 0.17
N ASP A 121 23.05 -15.05 -0.81
CA ASP A 121 23.55 -13.68 -0.94
C ASP A 121 22.49 -12.74 -1.55
N ASP A 122 21.63 -13.22 -2.46
CA ASP A 122 20.46 -12.47 -2.93
C ASP A 122 19.53 -12.14 -1.76
N LYS A 123 19.27 -13.12 -0.88
CA LYS A 123 18.45 -12.94 0.32
C LYS A 123 19.04 -11.91 1.28
N LYS A 124 20.36 -11.98 1.54
CA LYS A 124 21.05 -10.99 2.37
C LYS A 124 21.01 -9.58 1.78
N LEU A 125 21.16 -9.46 0.46
CA LEU A 125 21.05 -8.19 -0.25
C LEU A 125 19.65 -7.62 -0.15
N ASN A 126 18.62 -8.44 -0.37
CA ASN A 126 17.22 -8.03 -0.21
C ASN A 126 16.91 -7.63 1.24
N MET A 127 17.46 -8.33 2.23
CA MET A 127 17.30 -7.94 3.64
C MET A 127 17.98 -6.59 3.95
N PHE A 128 19.14 -6.32 3.34
CA PHE A 128 19.77 -5.01 3.43
C PHE A 128 18.85 -3.94 2.80
N TYR A 129 18.28 -4.17 1.61
CA TYR A 129 17.33 -3.27 0.98
C TYR A 129 16.08 -3.01 1.82
N PHE A 130 15.50 -4.05 2.44
CA PHE A 130 14.36 -3.89 3.33
C PHE A 130 14.67 -2.95 4.51
N ARG A 131 15.84 -3.11 5.14
CA ARG A 131 16.27 -2.25 6.27
C ARG A 131 16.51 -0.81 5.84
N GLU A 132 17.10 -0.61 4.65
CA GLU A 132 17.31 0.74 4.10
C GLU A 132 15.97 1.42 3.80
N LEU A 133 15.02 0.72 3.21
CA LEU A 133 13.67 1.24 2.98
C LEU A 133 12.95 1.57 4.30
N GLN A 134 13.03 0.68 5.28
CA GLN A 134 12.48 0.93 6.62
C GLN A 134 13.06 2.21 7.24
N ARG A 135 14.37 2.38 7.18
CA ARG A 135 15.05 3.59 7.68
C ARG A 135 14.55 4.84 6.94
N ASN A 136 14.61 4.84 5.61
CA ASN A 136 14.22 5.97 4.79
C ASN A 136 12.75 6.35 4.99
N PHE A 137 11.85 5.37 5.09
CA PHE A 137 10.43 5.63 5.32
C PHE A 137 10.17 6.14 6.73
N THR A 138 10.92 5.65 7.74
CA THR A 138 10.84 6.19 9.10
C THR A 138 11.34 7.64 9.16
N GLU A 139 12.38 7.99 8.42
CA GLU A 139 12.87 9.37 8.31
C GLU A 139 11.85 10.30 7.60
N LEU A 140 11.20 9.82 6.54
CA LEU A 140 10.25 10.60 5.74
C LEU A 140 8.87 10.74 6.40
N TYR A 141 8.38 9.67 6.97
CA TYR A 141 6.97 9.54 7.40
C TYR A 141 6.81 9.40 8.92
N GLY A 142 7.91 9.31 9.66
CA GLY A 142 7.89 9.02 11.10
C GLY A 142 7.87 7.53 11.39
N SER A 143 7.68 7.15 12.65
CA SER A 143 7.54 5.75 13.03
C SER A 143 6.32 5.11 12.39
N PRO A 144 6.37 3.82 11.99
CA PRO A 144 5.20 3.13 11.49
C PRO A 144 4.08 3.14 12.53
N THR A 145 2.84 3.32 12.07
CA THR A 145 1.62 3.32 12.91
C THR A 145 1.33 1.93 13.46
N SER A 146 1.73 0.90 12.70
CA SER A 146 1.61 -0.49 13.13
C SER A 146 2.76 -1.34 12.61
N THR A 147 3.09 -2.39 13.37
CA THR A 147 4.07 -3.41 12.99
C THR A 147 3.44 -4.76 13.26
N TYR A 148 3.28 -5.54 12.22
CA TYR A 148 2.70 -6.88 12.32
C TYR A 148 3.78 -7.92 12.04
N PRO A 149 4.03 -8.88 12.96
CA PRO A 149 4.69 -10.11 12.61
C PRO A 149 3.68 -10.98 11.85
N GLU A 150 3.80 -11.08 10.55
CA GLU A 150 3.01 -12.04 9.79
C GLU A 150 3.70 -13.40 9.89
N GLN A 151 3.04 -14.40 10.45
CA GLN A 151 3.44 -15.81 10.38
C GLN A 151 2.63 -16.47 9.25
N LEU A 152 3.27 -16.65 8.11
CA LEU A 152 2.77 -17.55 7.07
C LEU A 152 3.54 -18.86 7.21
N GLU A 153 2.85 -19.90 7.65
CA GLU A 153 3.36 -21.29 7.85
C GLU A 153 4.71 -21.44 8.59
N ALA A 154 4.83 -22.44 9.38
CA ALA A 154 5.78 -22.80 10.45
C ALA A 154 7.23 -22.26 10.47
N ASN A 155 7.77 -21.62 9.43
CA ASN A 155 9.17 -21.18 9.38
C ASN A 155 9.43 -19.78 8.79
N ASP A 156 8.45 -19.06 8.25
CA ASP A 156 8.68 -17.75 7.66
C ASP A 156 7.99 -16.65 8.49
N SER A 157 8.79 -15.94 9.29
CA SER A 157 8.33 -14.72 9.95
C SER A 157 8.38 -13.56 8.95
N TYR A 158 7.24 -13.05 8.56
CA TYR A 158 7.12 -11.83 7.78
C TYR A 158 7.04 -10.63 8.70
N THR A 159 7.68 -9.54 8.30
CA THR A 159 7.50 -8.25 8.96
C THR A 159 6.74 -7.34 8.02
N ARG A 160 5.61 -6.84 8.47
CA ARG A 160 4.86 -5.78 7.81
C ARG A 160 4.96 -4.52 8.64
N LEU A 161 5.47 -3.46 8.03
CA LEU A 161 5.49 -2.11 8.58
C LEU A 161 4.44 -1.30 7.84
N GLN A 162 3.61 -0.58 8.57
CA GLN A 162 2.52 0.18 7.98
C GLN A 162 2.49 1.61 8.52
N TRP A 163 2.31 2.55 7.62
CA TRP A 163 2.07 3.97 7.90
C TRP A 163 0.67 4.28 7.37
N GLU A 164 -0.24 4.62 8.28
CA GLU A 164 -1.63 4.94 7.95
C GLU A 164 -1.86 6.43 8.07
N GLY A 165 -2.39 7.04 6.99
CA GLY A 165 -2.78 8.42 6.93
C GLY A 165 -4.25 8.59 6.51
N ASP A 166 -4.64 9.83 6.25
CA ASP A 166 -6.00 10.16 5.83
C ASP A 166 -6.24 9.89 4.33
N LYS A 167 -5.16 9.94 3.52
CA LYS A 167 -5.22 9.81 2.06
C LYS A 167 -4.66 8.49 1.58
N ALA A 168 -3.58 8.02 2.22
CA ALA A 168 -2.86 6.83 1.80
C ALA A 168 -2.44 5.94 2.97
N ILE A 169 -2.32 4.64 2.67
CA ILE A 169 -1.66 3.67 3.52
C ILE A 169 -0.40 3.22 2.77
N ILE A 170 0.75 3.32 3.43
CA ILE A 170 2.00 2.70 2.95
C ILE A 170 2.20 1.42 3.73
N SER A 171 2.48 0.32 3.03
CA SER A 171 2.82 -0.96 3.62
C SER A 171 4.14 -1.47 3.04
N LEU A 172 5.14 -1.64 3.88
CA LEU A 172 6.41 -2.27 3.52
C LEU A 172 6.44 -3.68 4.13
N ARG A 173 6.49 -4.69 3.27
CA ARG A 173 6.40 -6.10 3.64
C ARG A 173 7.66 -6.84 3.22
N TRP A 174 8.04 -7.84 4.00
CA TRP A 174 9.01 -8.85 3.61
C TRP A 174 8.26 -10.10 3.14
N ILE A 175 8.28 -10.41 1.86
CA ILE A 175 7.52 -11.52 1.26
C ILE A 175 8.46 -12.34 0.37
N HIS A 176 8.48 -13.67 0.54
CA HIS A 176 9.27 -14.58 -0.31
C HIS A 176 10.71 -14.12 -0.53
N ASP A 177 11.37 -13.67 0.55
CA ASP A 177 12.76 -13.23 0.56
C ASP A 177 13.06 -11.92 -0.22
N PHE A 178 12.04 -11.10 -0.50
CA PHE A 178 12.24 -9.75 -1.05
C PHE A 178 11.29 -8.72 -0.44
N PRO A 179 11.68 -7.42 -0.43
CA PRO A 179 10.81 -6.35 0.04
C PRO A 179 9.73 -6.02 -1.00
N GLN A 180 8.51 -5.87 -0.52
CA GLN A 180 7.37 -5.39 -1.31
C GLN A 180 6.83 -4.12 -0.68
N LEU A 181 6.62 -3.10 -1.50
CA LEU A 181 5.96 -1.86 -1.12
C LEU A 181 4.56 -1.83 -1.71
N THR A 182 3.57 -1.47 -0.88
CA THR A 182 2.23 -1.17 -1.36
C THR A 182 1.84 0.23 -0.90
N ILE A 183 1.27 1.04 -1.79
CA ILE A 183 0.67 2.33 -1.48
C ILE A 183 -0.79 2.26 -1.89
N THR A 184 -1.71 2.47 -0.95
CA THR A 184 -3.15 2.25 -1.12
C THR A 184 -3.92 3.54 -0.84
N SER A 185 -4.91 3.87 -1.65
CA SER A 185 -5.84 4.99 -1.44
C SER A 185 -6.81 4.70 -0.30
N VAL A 186 -6.78 5.50 0.75
CA VAL A 186 -7.74 5.40 1.87
C VAL A 186 -9.18 5.71 1.41
N PRO A 187 -9.45 6.76 0.63
CA PRO A 187 -10.79 7.02 0.15
C PRO A 187 -11.38 5.86 -0.66
N LEU A 188 -10.60 5.25 -1.57
CA LEU A 188 -11.08 4.11 -2.35
C LEU A 188 -11.19 2.84 -1.52
N LYS A 189 -10.30 2.61 -0.52
CA LYS A 189 -10.45 1.52 0.44
C LYS A 189 -11.80 1.63 1.17
N ASN A 190 -12.18 2.82 1.60
CA ASN A 190 -13.46 3.05 2.26
C ASN A 190 -14.64 2.85 1.29
N GLU A 191 -14.55 3.31 0.04
CA GLU A 191 -15.59 3.08 -0.99
C GLU A 191 -15.79 1.58 -1.26
N ILE A 192 -14.71 0.80 -1.42
CA ILE A 192 -14.75 -0.65 -1.59
C ILE A 192 -15.41 -1.32 -0.38
N ARG A 193 -15.01 -0.94 0.83
CA ARG A 193 -15.61 -1.44 2.07
C ARG A 193 -17.11 -1.19 2.13
N ASP A 194 -17.54 0.04 1.78
CA ASP A 194 -18.96 0.40 1.77
C ASP A 194 -19.75 -0.42 0.74
N ASP A 195 -19.17 -0.71 -0.41
CA ASP A 195 -19.83 -1.50 -1.46
C ASP A 195 -19.94 -2.98 -1.07
N ILE A 196 -18.95 -3.56 -0.40
CA ILE A 196 -19.03 -4.91 0.19
C ILE A 196 -20.10 -4.96 1.29
N CYS A 197 -20.16 -3.98 2.20
CA CYS A 197 -21.18 -3.92 3.24
C CYS A 197 -22.59 -3.78 2.69
N LYS A 198 -22.78 -3.07 1.57
CA LYS A 198 -24.08 -2.97 0.89
C LYS A 198 -24.54 -4.31 0.29
N GLN A 199 -23.62 -5.08 -0.31
CA GLN A 199 -23.93 -6.43 -0.81
C GLN A 199 -24.46 -7.30 0.33
N ALA A 200 -23.74 -7.37 1.46
CA ALA A 200 -24.15 -8.12 2.64
C ALA A 200 -25.52 -7.69 3.18
N SER A 201 -25.84 -6.39 3.12
CA SER A 201 -27.13 -5.87 3.64
C SER A 201 -28.33 -6.16 2.73
N THR A 202 -28.11 -6.37 1.42
CA THR A 202 -29.18 -6.64 0.45
C THR A 202 -29.67 -8.09 0.46
N GLU A 203 -28.84 -9.03 0.92
CA GLU A 203 -29.19 -10.45 0.99
C GLU A 203 -29.97 -10.83 2.27
N VAL A 204 -29.99 -9.96 3.27
CA VAL A 204 -30.71 -10.20 4.55
C VAL A 204 -32.17 -9.76 4.51
N ASN A 205 -32.64 -9.13 3.43
CA ASN A 205 -34.03 -8.68 3.22
C ASN A 205 -34.73 -9.53 2.17
#